data_9b8c9cd2baeed3b07d041becf71df1f5
#
_entry.id   9b8c9cd2baeed3b07d041becf71df1f5
#
_cell.length_a   1.000
_cell.length_b   1.000
_cell.length_c   1.000
_cell.angle_alpha   90.00
_cell.angle_beta   90.00
_cell.angle_gamma   90.00
#
_symmetry.space_group_name_H-M   'P 1'
#
loop_
_entity.id
_entity.type
_entity.pdbx_description
1 polymer ?
#
loop_
_entity_poly.entity_id
_entity_poly.type
_entity_poly.pdbx_seq_one_letter_code
_entity_poly.pdbx_strand_id
1 'polypeptide(L)'
;MRARSAGGEGVPPVTVMLADFVAKHPSCGWDQLVEREAQRTFLNWVGCAIGASRHGAVAAALAALEDLESAPQVSVLGRHERVDMSGAALLNGISSHTFDFDDTHLKTIIHPGGPVASAALALAEHSGANGRQLIDAIVLGADVACRVGNAIYPDHYDRGWHITGSTGMLGAAAACARLLRLDPHQSAMALGIAASQPIGVREQFGSMTKAFHIGAAARAGLTSALLAKHGYTASLYALEARRGLLRTYSDKCDWKEIENALGERFEIAFNSYKPFACGVVIHPCIDGCVQLRNQHSLRSDDIDRVELKVHPLVLELTGKRSPTIGLEGKFSVYHACAAGIVFGAAGESEFSDAIVARPDLVALRERVHAVVDPSIGEDSADVSIRCQDGRSLHVFVEHAVGSLQRPMSDEDLCRKFHGLVDPILGAARAESIIEHCEALPGAADVHSLTAAARG
;
A
#
# COMPACT_ATOMS: atom_id res chain seq x y z
N MET A 1 7.01 20.30 -35.73
CA MET A 1 6.52 21.43 -34.91
C MET A 1 7.15 21.31 -33.54
N ARG A 2 8.06 22.23 -33.14
CA ARG A 2 8.59 22.24 -31.77
C ARG A 2 7.44 22.60 -30.81
N ALA A 3 7.01 21.66 -29.98
CA ALA A 3 6.02 21.91 -28.95
C ALA A 3 6.56 22.99 -28.00
N ARG A 4 5.89 24.14 -27.92
CA ARG A 4 6.12 25.11 -26.85
C ARG A 4 5.74 24.42 -25.54
N SER A 5 6.66 24.37 -24.57
CA SER A 5 6.38 23.80 -23.25
C SER A 5 5.16 24.52 -22.63
N ALA A 6 4.04 23.84 -22.49
CA ALA A 6 2.85 24.41 -21.87
C ALA A 6 3.05 24.65 -20.35
N GLY A 7 4.15 24.16 -19.78
CA GLY A 7 4.52 24.30 -18.37
C GLY A 7 5.34 25.53 -17.99
N GLY A 8 5.85 26.31 -18.96
CA GLY A 8 6.79 27.41 -18.72
C GLY A 8 8.25 27.02 -18.95
N GLU A 9 9.17 28.01 -18.92
CA GLU A 9 10.61 27.74 -19.06
C GLU A 9 11.12 26.87 -17.91
N GLY A 10 11.85 25.77 -18.25
CA GLY A 10 12.45 24.86 -17.27
C GLY A 10 11.55 23.75 -16.72
N VAL A 11 10.30 23.62 -17.19
CA VAL A 11 9.41 22.51 -16.79
C VAL A 11 9.51 21.38 -17.82
N PRO A 12 9.92 20.15 -17.40
CA PRO A 12 10.04 19.02 -18.31
C PRO A 12 8.65 18.50 -18.76
N PRO A 13 8.52 17.89 -19.95
CA PRO A 13 7.28 17.33 -20.45
C PRO A 13 7.00 15.95 -19.80
N VAL A 14 6.77 15.92 -18.49
CA VAL A 14 6.72 14.67 -17.71
C VAL A 14 5.59 13.74 -18.12
N THR A 15 4.45 14.25 -18.58
CA THR A 15 3.36 13.41 -19.10
C THR A 15 3.85 12.52 -20.25
N VAL A 16 4.53 13.13 -21.24
CA VAL A 16 5.05 12.41 -22.40
C VAL A 16 6.24 11.52 -22.02
N MET A 17 7.13 11.98 -21.12
CA MET A 17 8.29 11.21 -20.66
C MET A 17 7.85 9.92 -19.97
N LEU A 18 6.90 9.98 -19.04
CA LEU A 18 6.37 8.81 -18.35
C LEU A 18 5.62 7.88 -19.32
N ALA A 19 4.89 8.44 -20.28
CA ALA A 19 4.19 7.66 -21.31
C ALA A 19 5.18 6.91 -22.24
N ASP A 20 6.25 7.59 -22.67
CA ASP A 20 7.32 6.98 -23.45
C ASP A 20 8.04 5.88 -22.67
N PHE A 21 8.34 6.11 -21.40
CA PHE A 21 8.95 5.14 -20.50
C PHE A 21 8.10 3.88 -20.39
N VAL A 22 6.80 4.01 -20.08
CA VAL A 22 5.86 2.88 -19.94
C VAL A 22 5.72 2.09 -21.24
N ALA A 23 5.56 2.77 -22.36
CA ALA A 23 5.32 2.13 -23.65
C ALA A 23 6.55 1.46 -24.24
N LYS A 24 7.74 2.08 -24.10
CA LYS A 24 8.98 1.67 -24.78
C LYS A 24 9.94 0.88 -23.90
N HIS A 25 9.70 0.76 -22.58
CA HIS A 25 10.59 -0.01 -21.71
C HIS A 25 10.71 -1.45 -22.22
N PRO A 26 11.95 -1.99 -22.37
CA PRO A 26 12.15 -3.36 -22.86
C PRO A 26 11.50 -4.40 -21.95
N SER A 27 10.87 -5.45 -22.52
CA SER A 27 10.39 -6.62 -21.79
C SER A 27 11.49 -7.70 -21.76
N CYS A 28 12.70 -7.35 -21.35
CA CYS A 28 13.86 -8.24 -21.39
C CYS A 28 14.24 -8.85 -20.03
N GLY A 29 13.36 -8.72 -19.04
CA GLY A 29 13.65 -9.10 -17.66
C GLY A 29 14.18 -7.91 -16.85
N TRP A 30 14.08 -8.04 -15.56
CA TRP A 30 14.50 -7.04 -14.58
C TRP A 30 15.82 -7.48 -13.94
N ASP A 31 16.56 -6.54 -13.34
CA ASP A 31 17.60 -6.96 -12.43
C ASP A 31 17.02 -7.75 -11.24
N GLN A 32 17.86 -8.54 -10.60
CA GLN A 32 17.42 -9.48 -9.57
C GLN A 32 16.68 -8.82 -8.40
N LEU A 33 17.09 -7.61 -8.01
CA LEU A 33 16.45 -6.89 -6.90
C LEU A 33 15.05 -6.41 -7.30
N VAL A 34 14.91 -5.79 -8.47
CA VAL A 34 13.62 -5.29 -8.96
C VAL A 34 12.61 -6.43 -9.16
N GLU A 35 13.05 -7.55 -9.76
CA GLU A 35 12.18 -8.72 -9.96
C GLU A 35 11.74 -9.32 -8.63
N ARG A 36 12.68 -9.50 -7.70
CA ARG A 36 12.39 -9.99 -6.36
C ARG A 36 11.38 -9.10 -5.63
N GLU A 37 11.61 -7.80 -5.60
CA GLU A 37 10.71 -6.90 -4.88
C GLU A 37 9.34 -6.76 -5.58
N ALA A 38 9.26 -6.91 -6.91
CA ALA A 38 7.98 -6.99 -7.61
C ALA A 38 7.17 -8.24 -7.20
N GLN A 39 7.82 -9.40 -7.10
CA GLN A 39 7.19 -10.64 -6.63
C GLN A 39 6.76 -10.53 -5.16
N ARG A 40 7.60 -9.98 -4.29
CA ARG A 40 7.29 -9.74 -2.87
C ARG A 40 6.12 -8.77 -2.69
N THR A 41 6.10 -7.68 -3.45
CA THR A 41 4.99 -6.72 -3.46
C THR A 41 3.69 -7.41 -3.88
N PHE A 42 3.75 -8.23 -4.93
CA PHE A 42 2.58 -8.95 -5.42
C PHE A 42 2.09 -9.99 -4.42
N LEU A 43 2.98 -10.80 -3.82
CA LEU A 43 2.64 -11.76 -2.77
C LEU A 43 1.99 -11.08 -1.57
N ASN A 44 2.60 -10.00 -1.08
CA ASN A 44 2.07 -9.21 0.03
C ASN A 44 0.67 -8.65 -0.29
N TRP A 45 0.49 -8.11 -1.50
CA TRP A 45 -0.80 -7.59 -1.95
C TRP A 45 -1.86 -8.68 -2.02
N VAL A 46 -1.56 -9.87 -2.59
CA VAL A 46 -2.49 -11.01 -2.65
C VAL A 46 -2.91 -11.42 -1.23
N GLY A 47 -1.95 -11.55 -0.31
CA GLY A 47 -2.23 -11.90 1.09
C GLY A 47 -3.15 -10.89 1.77
N CYS A 48 -2.88 -9.59 1.60
CA CYS A 48 -3.73 -8.53 2.16
C CYS A 48 -5.13 -8.52 1.53
N ALA A 49 -5.24 -8.72 0.22
CA ALA A 49 -6.52 -8.76 -0.48
C ALA A 49 -7.39 -9.95 -0.03
N ILE A 50 -6.80 -11.15 0.10
CA ILE A 50 -7.53 -12.33 0.59
C ILE A 50 -7.91 -12.16 2.06
N GLY A 51 -6.97 -11.72 2.91
CA GLY A 51 -7.18 -11.59 4.35
C GLY A 51 -8.36 -10.73 4.72
N ALA A 52 -8.54 -9.59 4.02
CA ALA A 52 -9.63 -8.67 4.30
C ALA A 52 -10.90 -8.91 3.44
N SER A 53 -10.92 -9.93 2.59
CA SER A 53 -12.01 -10.18 1.63
C SER A 53 -13.40 -10.30 2.25
N ARG A 54 -13.49 -10.74 3.52
CA ARG A 54 -14.75 -10.87 4.28
C ARG A 54 -15.10 -9.65 5.14
N HIS A 55 -14.28 -8.61 5.11
CA HIS A 55 -14.54 -7.39 5.88
C HIS A 55 -15.77 -6.63 5.37
N GLY A 56 -16.47 -5.94 6.28
CA GLY A 56 -17.71 -5.19 5.96
C GLY A 56 -17.56 -4.15 4.86
N ALA A 57 -16.39 -3.54 4.71
CA ALA A 57 -16.11 -2.60 3.62
C ALA A 57 -16.19 -3.27 2.24
N VAL A 58 -15.67 -4.50 2.11
CA VAL A 58 -15.72 -5.27 0.85
C VAL A 58 -17.15 -5.77 0.59
N ALA A 59 -17.84 -6.24 1.64
CA ALA A 59 -19.24 -6.70 1.51
C ALA A 59 -20.17 -5.56 1.06
N ALA A 60 -20.03 -4.36 1.63
CA ALA A 60 -20.83 -3.19 1.24
C ALA A 60 -20.53 -2.75 -0.21
N ALA A 61 -19.26 -2.77 -0.61
CA ALA A 61 -18.88 -2.42 -1.98
C ALA A 61 -19.35 -3.46 -3.01
N LEU A 62 -19.32 -4.76 -2.64
CA LEU A 62 -19.85 -5.84 -3.48
C LEU A 62 -21.36 -5.69 -3.68
N ALA A 63 -22.13 -5.46 -2.62
CA ALA A 63 -23.57 -5.22 -2.73
C ALA A 63 -23.90 -4.05 -3.65
N ALA A 64 -23.13 -2.96 -3.58
CA ALA A 64 -23.31 -1.84 -4.49
C ALA A 64 -23.01 -2.19 -5.97
N LEU A 65 -22.09 -3.12 -6.25
CA LEU A 65 -21.85 -3.63 -7.60
C LEU A 65 -22.94 -4.58 -8.09
N GLU A 66 -23.58 -5.32 -7.20
CA GLU A 66 -24.76 -6.13 -7.52
C GLU A 66 -25.93 -5.26 -7.96
N ASP A 67 -26.16 -4.12 -7.28
CA ASP A 67 -27.17 -3.13 -7.70
C ASP A 67 -26.86 -2.53 -9.09
N LEU A 68 -25.61 -2.54 -9.53
CA LEU A 68 -25.15 -2.09 -10.85
C LEU A 68 -25.08 -3.21 -11.90
N GLU A 69 -25.58 -4.40 -11.60
CA GLU A 69 -25.60 -5.59 -12.48
C GLU A 69 -24.23 -5.94 -13.07
N SER A 70 -23.18 -5.93 -12.24
CA SER A 70 -21.80 -6.21 -12.64
C SER A 70 -21.66 -7.62 -13.24
N ALA A 71 -21.09 -7.72 -14.44
CA ALA A 71 -20.91 -8.98 -15.15
C ALA A 71 -19.82 -9.88 -14.52
N PRO A 72 -19.99 -11.21 -14.38
CA PRO A 72 -19.07 -12.10 -13.70
C PRO A 72 -17.83 -12.46 -14.54
N GLN A 73 -16.93 -11.51 -14.80
CA GLN A 73 -15.79 -11.65 -15.71
C GLN A 73 -14.50 -12.09 -15.02
N VAL A 74 -14.16 -11.52 -13.87
CA VAL A 74 -12.89 -11.72 -13.17
C VAL A 74 -13.09 -11.94 -11.68
N SER A 75 -12.06 -12.46 -11.01
CA SER A 75 -12.10 -12.94 -9.65
C SER A 75 -12.03 -11.81 -8.61
N VAL A 76 -12.80 -11.93 -7.54
CA VAL A 76 -12.59 -11.23 -6.28
C VAL A 76 -11.80 -12.15 -5.36
N LEU A 77 -10.59 -11.76 -4.97
CA LEU A 77 -9.68 -12.59 -4.18
C LEU A 77 -10.28 -12.89 -2.79
N GLY A 78 -10.15 -14.15 -2.33
CA GLY A 78 -10.72 -14.64 -1.07
C GLY A 78 -12.24 -14.86 -1.09
N ARG A 79 -12.90 -14.65 -2.24
CA ARG A 79 -14.35 -14.78 -2.40
C ARG A 79 -14.70 -15.67 -3.60
N HIS A 80 -15.93 -16.23 -3.60
CA HIS A 80 -16.42 -17.03 -4.74
C HIS A 80 -17.00 -16.17 -5.86
N GLU A 81 -17.36 -14.92 -5.56
CA GLU A 81 -17.98 -14.01 -6.52
C GLU A 81 -16.98 -13.59 -7.60
N ARG A 82 -17.53 -13.34 -8.77
CA ARG A 82 -16.87 -12.74 -9.91
C ARG A 82 -17.63 -11.48 -10.31
N VAL A 83 -16.92 -10.47 -10.76
CA VAL A 83 -17.49 -9.18 -11.18
C VAL A 83 -16.80 -8.72 -12.48
N ASP A 84 -17.26 -7.62 -13.07
CA ASP A 84 -16.53 -7.03 -14.19
C ASP A 84 -15.13 -6.54 -13.78
N MET A 85 -14.25 -6.30 -14.77
CA MET A 85 -12.86 -5.89 -14.51
C MET A 85 -12.77 -4.65 -13.62
N SER A 86 -13.65 -3.67 -13.85
CA SER A 86 -13.67 -2.41 -13.11
C SER A 86 -14.11 -2.64 -11.65
N GLY A 87 -15.10 -3.50 -11.46
CA GLY A 87 -15.56 -3.95 -10.14
C GLY A 87 -14.48 -4.75 -9.39
N ALA A 88 -13.78 -5.66 -10.07
CA ALA A 88 -12.70 -6.44 -9.46
C ALA A 88 -11.52 -5.56 -9.05
N ALA A 89 -11.11 -4.60 -9.88
CA ALA A 89 -10.08 -3.63 -9.53
C ALA A 89 -10.48 -2.81 -8.28
N LEU A 90 -11.74 -2.40 -8.21
CA LEU A 90 -12.29 -1.71 -7.03
C LEU A 90 -12.25 -2.58 -5.78
N LEU A 91 -12.83 -3.79 -5.84
CA LEU A 91 -13.00 -4.67 -4.68
C LEU A 91 -11.66 -5.19 -4.15
N ASN A 92 -10.77 -5.66 -5.03
CA ASN A 92 -9.46 -6.16 -4.63
C ASN A 92 -8.58 -5.01 -4.08
N GLY A 93 -8.72 -3.79 -4.61
CA GLY A 93 -8.05 -2.61 -4.08
C GLY A 93 -8.58 -2.20 -2.70
N ILE A 94 -9.90 -2.20 -2.49
CA ILE A 94 -10.50 -1.98 -1.16
C ILE A 94 -9.98 -3.04 -0.20
N SER A 95 -10.07 -4.31 -0.58
CA SER A 95 -9.69 -5.43 0.28
C SER A 95 -8.24 -5.34 0.69
N SER A 96 -7.32 -5.14 -0.25
CA SER A 96 -5.88 -5.12 0.01
C SER A 96 -5.44 -4.05 1.01
N HIS A 97 -6.18 -2.94 1.12
CA HIS A 97 -5.84 -1.82 2.00
C HIS A 97 -6.67 -1.75 3.30
N THR A 98 -7.72 -2.56 3.41
CA THR A 98 -8.68 -2.48 4.55
C THR A 98 -7.99 -2.67 5.90
N PHE A 99 -7.00 -3.55 5.99
CA PHE A 99 -6.27 -3.80 7.22
C PHE A 99 -5.09 -2.85 7.48
N ASP A 100 -4.82 -1.93 6.56
CA ASP A 100 -3.65 -1.03 6.64
C ASP A 100 -2.33 -1.83 6.83
N PHE A 101 -2.24 -2.99 6.18
CA PHE A 101 -1.18 -3.97 6.35
C PHE A 101 -0.41 -4.24 5.05
N ASP A 102 -0.75 -3.52 4.00
CA ASP A 102 -0.12 -3.58 2.68
C ASP A 102 1.29 -2.94 2.66
N ASP A 103 1.95 -3.09 1.52
CA ASP A 103 3.27 -2.54 1.24
C ASP A 103 3.29 -1.01 1.38
N THR A 104 4.49 -0.45 1.61
CA THR A 104 4.65 1.00 1.76
C THR A 104 6.00 1.45 1.20
N HIS A 105 5.97 2.40 0.28
CA HIS A 105 7.13 3.15 -0.16
C HIS A 105 7.41 4.26 0.87
N LEU A 106 8.38 4.03 1.77
CA LEU A 106 8.53 4.84 2.99
C LEU A 106 8.88 6.31 2.74
N LYS A 107 9.58 6.63 1.63
CA LYS A 107 9.94 8.02 1.30
C LYS A 107 8.72 8.93 1.14
N THR A 108 7.58 8.37 0.74
CA THR A 108 6.34 9.12 0.43
C THR A 108 5.11 8.56 1.11
N ILE A 109 5.26 7.47 1.88
CA ILE A 109 4.14 6.74 2.50
C ILE A 109 3.03 6.32 1.52
N ILE A 110 3.40 6.11 0.24
CA ILE A 110 2.53 5.52 -0.78
C ILE A 110 2.48 4.00 -0.56
N HIS A 111 1.32 3.41 -0.81
CA HIS A 111 1.10 1.96 -0.87
C HIS A 111 0.93 1.53 -2.34
N PRO A 112 2.02 1.34 -3.11
CA PRO A 112 1.93 1.22 -4.56
C PRO A 112 1.25 -0.08 -5.03
N GLY A 113 1.41 -1.17 -4.29
CA GLY A 113 0.83 -2.46 -4.64
C GLY A 113 -0.69 -2.43 -4.72
N GLY A 114 -1.35 -1.73 -3.79
CA GLY A 114 -2.81 -1.67 -3.72
C GLY A 114 -3.47 -1.27 -5.06
N PRO A 115 -3.31 -0.04 -5.54
CA PRO A 115 -3.95 0.41 -6.77
C PRO A 115 -3.39 -0.27 -8.02
N VAL A 116 -2.06 -0.48 -8.07
CA VAL A 116 -1.38 -1.00 -9.27
C VAL A 116 -1.69 -2.46 -9.51
N ALA A 117 -1.48 -3.34 -8.50
CA ALA A 117 -1.72 -4.77 -8.68
C ALA A 117 -3.20 -5.10 -8.84
N SER A 118 -4.11 -4.35 -8.16
CA SER A 118 -5.55 -4.56 -8.31
C SER A 118 -6.05 -4.29 -9.74
N ALA A 119 -5.59 -3.22 -10.37
CA ALA A 119 -5.92 -2.90 -11.75
C ALA A 119 -5.24 -3.89 -12.73
N ALA A 120 -3.96 -4.16 -12.51
CA ALA A 120 -3.16 -5.02 -13.39
C ALA A 120 -3.67 -6.48 -13.38
N LEU A 121 -3.95 -7.07 -12.21
CA LEU A 121 -4.46 -8.44 -12.13
C LEU A 121 -5.84 -8.57 -12.76
N ALA A 122 -6.75 -7.62 -12.50
CA ALA A 122 -8.09 -7.65 -13.11
C ALA A 122 -8.03 -7.63 -14.64
N LEU A 123 -7.16 -6.81 -15.22
CA LEU A 123 -6.94 -6.75 -16.66
C LEU A 123 -6.21 -8.00 -17.17
N ALA A 124 -5.20 -8.49 -16.45
CA ALA A 124 -4.43 -9.67 -16.84
C ALA A 124 -5.30 -10.94 -16.87
N GLU A 125 -6.14 -11.16 -15.84
CA GLU A 125 -7.08 -12.28 -15.81
C GLU A 125 -8.08 -12.20 -16.98
N HIS A 126 -8.61 -11.03 -17.26
CA HIS A 126 -9.56 -10.86 -18.36
C HIS A 126 -8.94 -11.07 -19.76
N SER A 127 -7.70 -10.59 -19.95
CA SER A 127 -7.03 -10.61 -21.26
C SER A 127 -6.17 -11.84 -21.51
N GLY A 128 -5.99 -12.72 -20.53
CA GLY A 128 -5.08 -13.87 -20.61
C GLY A 128 -3.61 -13.47 -20.69
N ALA A 129 -3.22 -12.35 -20.06
CA ALA A 129 -1.83 -11.93 -20.00
C ALA A 129 -1.00 -12.94 -19.19
N ASN A 130 0.26 -13.14 -19.60
CA ASN A 130 1.18 -14.01 -18.89
C ASN A 130 1.78 -13.35 -17.65
N GLY A 131 2.40 -14.16 -16.78
CA GLY A 131 2.94 -13.67 -15.53
C GLY A 131 4.05 -12.63 -15.70
N ARG A 132 4.91 -12.76 -16.72
CA ARG A 132 5.93 -11.75 -17.04
C ARG A 132 5.32 -10.39 -17.38
N GLN A 133 4.27 -10.39 -18.19
CA GLN A 133 3.55 -9.16 -18.53
C GLN A 133 2.91 -8.51 -17.30
N LEU A 134 2.40 -9.31 -16.36
CA LEU A 134 1.87 -8.80 -15.10
C LEU A 134 2.97 -8.18 -14.23
N ILE A 135 4.12 -8.84 -14.06
CA ILE A 135 5.28 -8.30 -13.33
C ILE A 135 5.77 -7.00 -13.98
N ASP A 136 5.95 -6.97 -15.31
CA ASP A 136 6.33 -5.76 -16.03
C ASP A 136 5.37 -4.60 -15.75
N ALA A 137 4.08 -4.86 -15.76
CA ALA A 137 3.05 -3.86 -15.48
C ALA A 137 3.11 -3.34 -14.03
N ILE A 138 3.32 -4.23 -13.06
CA ILE A 138 3.45 -3.88 -11.64
C ILE A 138 4.67 -2.98 -11.43
N VAL A 139 5.83 -3.36 -11.97
CA VAL A 139 7.07 -2.56 -11.82
C VAL A 139 6.89 -1.16 -12.39
N LEU A 140 6.43 -1.05 -13.64
CA LEU A 140 6.28 0.24 -14.31
C LEU A 140 5.19 1.10 -13.67
N GLY A 141 4.10 0.48 -13.23
CA GLY A 141 3.03 1.19 -12.53
C GLY A 141 3.45 1.71 -11.17
N ALA A 142 4.13 0.90 -10.38
CA ALA A 142 4.68 1.33 -9.09
C ALA A 142 5.70 2.46 -9.25
N ASP A 143 6.57 2.36 -10.27
CA ASP A 143 7.57 3.40 -10.56
C ASP A 143 6.90 4.75 -10.89
N VAL A 144 5.88 4.75 -11.76
CA VAL A 144 5.13 5.96 -12.10
C VAL A 144 4.44 6.56 -10.86
N ALA A 145 3.75 5.75 -10.06
CA ALA A 145 3.06 6.23 -8.87
C ALA A 145 4.02 6.86 -7.86
N CYS A 146 5.14 6.18 -7.57
CA CYS A 146 6.11 6.62 -6.57
C CYS A 146 6.93 7.83 -7.03
N ARG A 147 7.37 7.89 -8.30
CA ARG A 147 8.08 9.06 -8.84
C ARG A 147 7.23 10.32 -8.82
N VAL A 148 5.97 10.19 -9.23
CA VAL A 148 5.02 11.32 -9.15
C VAL A 148 4.80 11.73 -7.69
N GLY A 149 4.66 10.77 -6.79
CA GLY A 149 4.52 11.05 -5.36
C GLY A 149 5.76 11.72 -4.76
N ASN A 150 6.96 11.23 -5.07
CA ASN A 150 8.24 11.83 -4.65
C ASN A 150 8.32 13.32 -5.05
N ALA A 151 7.84 13.65 -6.25
CA ALA A 151 7.91 15.00 -6.78
C ALA A 151 7.05 16.03 -6.01
N ILE A 152 5.98 15.59 -5.35
CA ILE A 152 5.01 16.48 -4.68
C ILE A 152 4.95 16.29 -3.16
N TYR A 153 5.62 15.27 -2.60
CA TYR A 153 5.70 15.06 -1.15
C TYR A 153 6.74 16.03 -0.52
N PRO A 154 6.54 16.54 0.70
CA PRO A 154 5.37 16.31 1.57
C PRO A 154 4.19 17.27 1.35
N ASP A 155 4.34 18.37 0.61
CA ASP A 155 3.36 19.47 0.49
C ASP A 155 1.95 18.96 0.12
N HIS A 156 1.86 18.02 -0.82
CA HIS A 156 0.61 17.38 -1.21
C HIS A 156 -0.08 16.65 -0.04
N TYR A 157 0.70 15.87 0.72
CA TYR A 157 0.21 15.12 1.87
C TYR A 157 -0.24 16.06 3.01
N ASP A 158 0.54 17.10 3.29
CA ASP A 158 0.26 18.08 4.34
C ASP A 158 -1.01 18.89 4.04
N ARG A 159 -1.36 19.06 2.76
CA ARG A 159 -2.64 19.67 2.33
C ARG A 159 -3.85 18.79 2.60
N GLY A 160 -3.67 17.57 3.04
CA GLY A 160 -4.73 16.65 3.38
C GLY A 160 -5.11 15.64 2.29
N TRP A 161 -4.31 15.49 1.24
CA TRP A 161 -4.54 14.44 0.24
C TRP A 161 -4.02 13.09 0.73
N HIS A 162 -4.74 12.02 0.41
CA HIS A 162 -4.24 10.65 0.56
C HIS A 162 -3.40 10.28 -0.65
N ILE A 163 -2.08 10.43 -0.50
CA ILE A 163 -1.12 10.32 -1.62
C ILE A 163 -1.24 9.01 -2.41
N THR A 164 -1.55 7.89 -1.76
CA THR A 164 -1.76 6.61 -2.44
C THR A 164 -2.94 6.65 -3.41
N GLY A 165 -4.05 7.28 -3.04
CA GLY A 165 -5.20 7.43 -3.92
C GLY A 165 -4.88 8.35 -5.10
N SER A 166 -4.27 9.50 -4.83
CA SER A 166 -4.05 10.57 -5.81
C SER A 166 -2.91 10.31 -6.79
N THR A 167 -1.94 9.44 -6.46
CA THR A 167 -0.86 9.05 -7.39
C THR A 167 -1.01 7.62 -7.89
N GLY A 168 -1.61 6.74 -7.09
CA GLY A 168 -1.83 5.34 -7.46
C GLY A 168 -2.72 5.16 -8.68
N MET A 169 -3.64 6.09 -8.96
CA MET A 169 -4.42 6.07 -10.20
C MET A 169 -3.56 6.24 -11.45
N LEU A 170 -2.46 7.02 -11.37
CA LEU A 170 -1.50 7.16 -12.47
C LEU A 170 -0.70 5.87 -12.63
N GLY A 171 -0.27 5.25 -11.51
CA GLY A 171 0.39 3.96 -11.54
C GLY A 171 -0.48 2.85 -12.12
N ALA A 172 -1.74 2.79 -11.71
CA ALA A 172 -2.73 1.85 -12.27
C ALA A 172 -2.96 2.07 -13.78
N ALA A 173 -3.04 3.34 -14.22
CA ALA A 173 -3.14 3.67 -15.63
C ALA A 173 -1.90 3.24 -16.43
N ALA A 174 -0.70 3.46 -15.89
CA ALA A 174 0.57 3.04 -16.47
C ALA A 174 0.65 1.52 -16.60
N ALA A 175 0.32 0.78 -15.53
CA ALA A 175 0.30 -0.69 -15.54
C ALA A 175 -0.67 -1.26 -16.58
N CYS A 176 -1.89 -0.70 -16.64
CA CYS A 176 -2.88 -1.12 -17.63
C CYS A 176 -2.49 -0.72 -19.06
N ALA A 177 -1.89 0.47 -19.26
CA ALA A 177 -1.38 0.88 -20.56
C ALA A 177 -0.29 -0.09 -21.07
N ARG A 178 0.60 -0.54 -20.18
CA ARG A 178 1.62 -1.55 -20.49
C ARG A 178 1.01 -2.89 -20.90
N LEU A 179 0.06 -3.42 -20.12
CA LEU A 179 -0.64 -4.67 -20.44
C LEU A 179 -1.40 -4.62 -21.76
N LEU A 180 -2.05 -3.49 -22.05
CA LEU A 180 -2.77 -3.24 -23.29
C LEU A 180 -1.84 -2.94 -24.48
N ARG A 181 -0.52 -2.84 -24.25
CA ARG A 181 0.49 -2.49 -25.25
C ARG A 181 0.15 -1.18 -25.98
N LEU A 182 -0.31 -0.20 -25.23
CA LEU A 182 -0.61 1.12 -25.78
C LEU A 182 0.66 1.78 -26.32
N ASP A 183 0.55 2.49 -27.43
CA ASP A 183 1.66 3.29 -27.93
C ASP A 183 1.95 4.49 -27.00
N PRO A 184 3.06 5.23 -27.19
CA PRO A 184 3.40 6.37 -26.35
C PRO A 184 2.32 7.45 -26.31
N HIS A 185 1.64 7.72 -27.44
CA HIS A 185 0.58 8.71 -27.48
C HIS A 185 -0.64 8.24 -26.68
N GLN A 186 -1.08 7.00 -26.89
CA GLN A 186 -2.19 6.41 -26.12
C GLN A 186 -1.87 6.33 -24.62
N SER A 187 -0.62 5.99 -24.27
CA SER A 187 -0.18 5.98 -22.88
C SER A 187 -0.23 7.37 -22.24
N ALA A 188 0.15 8.43 -22.99
CA ALA A 188 -0.01 9.80 -22.52
C ALA A 188 -1.49 10.18 -22.33
N MET A 189 -2.38 9.73 -23.23
CA MET A 189 -3.83 9.91 -23.05
C MET A 189 -4.32 9.20 -21.78
N ALA A 190 -3.89 7.95 -21.53
CA ALA A 190 -4.28 7.21 -20.34
C ALA A 190 -3.86 7.94 -19.05
N LEU A 191 -2.62 8.42 -18.97
CA LEU A 191 -2.13 9.22 -17.83
C LEU A 191 -2.91 10.53 -17.70
N GLY A 192 -3.20 11.20 -18.81
CA GLY A 192 -3.95 12.46 -18.82
C GLY A 192 -5.40 12.30 -18.37
N ILE A 193 -6.08 11.21 -18.74
CA ILE A 193 -7.43 10.88 -18.28
C ILE A 193 -7.41 10.56 -16.78
N ALA A 194 -6.45 9.74 -16.34
CA ALA A 194 -6.27 9.40 -14.91
C ALA A 194 -6.05 10.68 -14.09
N ALA A 195 -5.21 11.61 -14.55
CA ALA A 195 -4.93 12.88 -13.89
C ALA A 195 -6.17 13.77 -13.66
N SER A 196 -7.30 13.49 -14.31
CA SER A 196 -8.57 14.21 -14.13
C SER A 196 -9.47 13.59 -13.06
N GLN A 197 -9.01 12.56 -12.35
CA GLN A 197 -9.79 11.80 -11.36
C GLN A 197 -9.12 11.85 -9.96
N PRO A 198 -9.06 13.04 -9.30
CA PRO A 198 -8.43 13.16 -7.98
C PRO A 198 -9.17 12.31 -6.93
N ILE A 199 -8.41 11.51 -6.16
CA ILE A 199 -8.96 10.53 -5.24
C ILE A 199 -8.31 10.65 -3.87
N GLY A 200 -9.16 10.82 -2.86
CA GLY A 200 -8.81 10.58 -1.48
C GLY A 200 -8.32 11.77 -0.67
N VAL A 201 -8.93 11.95 0.49
CA VAL A 201 -8.52 12.93 1.50
C VAL A 201 -8.22 12.24 2.84
N ARG A 202 -7.22 12.74 3.56
CA ARG A 202 -6.76 12.19 4.85
C ARG A 202 -7.81 12.23 5.97
N GLU A 203 -8.81 13.10 5.85
CA GLU A 203 -9.93 13.17 6.80
C GLU A 203 -10.68 11.82 6.92
N GLN A 204 -10.57 10.97 5.89
CA GLN A 204 -11.19 9.64 5.89
C GLN A 204 -10.37 8.55 6.62
N PHE A 205 -9.22 8.88 7.18
CA PHE A 205 -8.41 7.91 7.93
C PHE A 205 -9.16 7.45 9.19
N GLY A 206 -9.18 6.11 9.40
CA GLY A 206 -10.00 5.47 10.43
C GLY A 206 -11.41 5.09 9.99
N SER A 207 -11.84 5.42 8.77
CA SER A 207 -13.09 4.96 8.16
C SER A 207 -12.85 3.94 7.04
N MET A 208 -13.89 3.22 6.62
CA MET A 208 -13.85 2.31 5.45
C MET A 208 -13.45 3.05 4.17
N THR A 209 -13.70 4.36 4.10
CA THR A 209 -13.42 5.19 2.92
C THR A 209 -11.92 5.34 2.67
N LYS A 210 -11.04 5.17 3.68
CA LYS A 210 -9.60 5.11 3.44
C LYS A 210 -9.26 4.00 2.43
N ALA A 211 -9.78 2.79 2.64
CA ALA A 211 -9.56 1.66 1.73
C ALA A 211 -10.25 1.84 0.37
N PHE A 212 -11.42 2.48 0.34
CA PHE A 212 -12.08 2.84 -0.91
C PHE A 212 -11.19 3.67 -1.84
N HIS A 213 -10.34 4.57 -1.32
CA HIS A 213 -9.45 5.38 -2.16
C HIS A 213 -8.55 4.51 -3.04
N ILE A 214 -8.09 3.37 -2.52
CA ILE A 214 -7.18 2.47 -3.24
C ILE A 214 -7.91 1.74 -4.36
N GLY A 215 -9.08 1.18 -4.06
CA GLY A 215 -9.90 0.54 -5.08
C GLY A 215 -10.39 1.52 -6.14
N ALA A 216 -10.78 2.74 -5.73
CA ALA A 216 -11.18 3.79 -6.67
C ALA A 216 -10.03 4.21 -7.59
N ALA A 217 -8.79 4.31 -7.06
CA ALA A 217 -7.59 4.60 -7.84
C ALA A 217 -7.29 3.49 -8.86
N ALA A 218 -7.39 2.22 -8.44
CA ALA A 218 -7.24 1.07 -9.33
C ALA A 218 -8.25 1.10 -10.48
N ARG A 219 -9.54 1.30 -10.14
CA ARG A 219 -10.62 1.40 -11.13
C ARG A 219 -10.44 2.59 -12.06
N ALA A 220 -10.06 3.76 -11.54
CA ALA A 220 -9.82 4.96 -12.32
C ALA A 220 -8.69 4.78 -13.34
N GLY A 221 -7.57 4.18 -12.93
CA GLY A 221 -6.45 3.91 -13.82
C GLY A 221 -6.78 2.90 -14.91
N LEU A 222 -7.42 1.78 -14.57
CA LEU A 222 -7.90 0.78 -15.54
C LEU A 222 -8.84 1.40 -16.57
N THR A 223 -9.83 2.14 -16.11
CA THR A 223 -10.81 2.80 -17.01
C THR A 223 -10.12 3.80 -17.93
N SER A 224 -9.14 4.57 -17.41
CA SER A 224 -8.36 5.53 -18.19
C SER A 224 -7.58 4.88 -19.33
N ALA A 225 -6.94 3.75 -19.06
CA ALA A 225 -6.21 2.99 -20.08
C ALA A 225 -7.15 2.41 -21.16
N LEU A 226 -8.32 1.89 -20.76
CA LEU A 226 -9.33 1.41 -21.70
C LEU A 226 -9.90 2.53 -22.57
N LEU A 227 -10.19 3.70 -22.01
CA LEU A 227 -10.64 4.87 -22.76
C LEU A 227 -9.59 5.29 -23.79
N ALA A 228 -8.32 5.38 -23.38
CA ALA A 228 -7.22 5.73 -24.28
C ALA A 228 -7.04 4.70 -25.41
N LYS A 229 -7.17 3.40 -25.12
CA LYS A 229 -7.17 2.32 -26.13
C LYS A 229 -8.20 2.56 -27.23
N HIS A 230 -9.37 3.08 -26.86
CA HIS A 230 -10.47 3.36 -27.77
C HIS A 230 -10.46 4.79 -28.35
N GLY A 231 -9.33 5.50 -28.22
CA GLY A 231 -9.13 6.81 -28.88
C GLY A 231 -9.67 8.01 -28.11
N TYR A 232 -10.00 7.85 -26.82
CA TYR A 232 -10.36 8.99 -25.98
C TYR A 232 -9.13 9.87 -25.73
N THR A 233 -9.29 11.19 -25.79
CA THR A 233 -8.17 12.14 -25.79
C THR A 233 -8.04 12.90 -24.47
N ALA A 234 -6.81 13.25 -24.13
CA ALA A 234 -6.45 14.11 -23.01
C ALA A 234 -5.34 15.09 -23.42
N SER A 235 -4.96 15.97 -22.52
CA SER A 235 -3.80 16.86 -22.74
C SER A 235 -2.49 16.08 -22.64
N LEU A 236 -1.56 16.32 -23.57
CA LEU A 236 -0.18 15.83 -23.49
C LEU A 236 0.66 16.48 -22.36
N TYR A 237 0.09 17.43 -21.65
CA TYR A 237 0.70 18.18 -20.56
C TYR A 237 -0.15 18.11 -19.29
N ALA A 238 -0.94 17.03 -19.12
CA ALA A 238 -1.93 16.90 -18.06
C ALA A 238 -1.31 16.93 -16.66
N LEU A 239 -0.06 16.49 -16.51
CA LEU A 239 0.64 16.47 -15.22
C LEU A 239 1.32 17.81 -14.91
N GLU A 240 2.12 18.35 -15.85
CA GLU A 240 3.06 19.44 -15.62
C GLU A 240 2.56 20.84 -15.98
N ALA A 241 1.51 20.97 -16.77
CA ALA A 241 0.99 22.28 -17.20
C ALA A 241 0.58 23.14 -15.99
N ARG A 242 0.50 24.46 -16.19
CA ARG A 242 0.09 25.41 -15.14
C ARG A 242 -1.21 25.03 -14.43
N ARG A 243 -2.13 24.36 -15.12
CA ARG A 243 -3.39 23.84 -14.58
C ARG A 243 -3.40 22.30 -14.58
N GLY A 244 -2.22 21.68 -14.66
CA GLY A 244 -2.05 20.24 -14.59
C GLY A 244 -2.10 19.73 -13.15
N LEU A 245 -2.19 18.41 -13.02
CA LEU A 245 -2.37 17.74 -11.74
C LEU A 245 -1.36 18.16 -10.69
N LEU A 246 -0.06 18.13 -11.01
CA LEU A 246 1.02 18.37 -10.04
C LEU A 246 1.00 19.80 -9.51
N ARG A 247 0.72 20.77 -10.38
CA ARG A 247 0.57 22.19 -9.99
C ARG A 247 -0.72 22.50 -9.22
N THR A 248 -1.74 21.67 -9.41
CA THR A 248 -3.01 21.80 -8.69
C THR A 248 -2.90 21.16 -7.31
N TYR A 249 -2.12 20.08 -7.19
CA TYR A 249 -1.98 19.31 -5.96
C TYR A 249 -0.93 19.84 -5.00
N SER A 250 0.10 20.54 -5.52
CA SER A 250 1.22 21.01 -4.73
C SER A 250 1.77 22.32 -5.25
N ASP A 251 2.16 23.22 -4.34
CA ASP A 251 2.93 24.42 -4.68
C ASP A 251 4.42 24.12 -4.89
N LYS A 252 4.88 22.96 -4.39
CA LYS A 252 6.26 22.48 -4.52
C LYS A 252 6.28 21.22 -5.37
N CYS A 253 7.06 21.24 -6.44
CA CYS A 253 7.24 20.06 -7.29
C CYS A 253 8.71 19.94 -7.66
N ASP A 254 9.34 18.84 -7.22
CA ASP A 254 10.70 18.49 -7.63
C ASP A 254 10.68 17.58 -8.85
N TRP A 255 10.80 18.18 -10.03
CA TRP A 255 10.79 17.45 -11.30
C TRP A 255 11.90 16.41 -11.42
N LYS A 256 13.03 16.62 -10.71
CA LYS A 256 14.16 15.67 -10.71
C LYS A 256 13.80 14.32 -10.17
N GLU A 257 12.84 14.25 -9.24
CA GLU A 257 12.34 12.98 -8.70
C GLU A 257 11.66 12.13 -9.79
N ILE A 258 11.10 12.76 -10.80
CA ILE A 258 10.51 12.06 -11.95
C ILE A 258 11.60 11.71 -12.99
N GLU A 259 12.49 12.64 -13.31
CA GLU A 259 13.45 12.53 -14.43
C GLU A 259 14.66 11.66 -14.11
N ASN A 260 15.19 11.78 -12.88
CA ASN A 260 16.49 11.18 -12.53
C ASN A 260 16.45 9.65 -12.64
N ALA A 261 17.37 9.10 -13.45
CA ALA A 261 17.54 7.68 -13.67
C ALA A 261 16.21 6.96 -14.03
N LEU A 262 15.33 7.63 -14.80
CA LEU A 262 14.10 7.03 -15.31
C LEU A 262 14.44 5.87 -16.25
N GLY A 263 13.97 4.66 -15.93
CA GLY A 263 14.31 3.44 -16.64
C GLY A 263 15.63 2.76 -16.22
N GLU A 264 16.34 3.31 -15.24
CA GLU A 264 17.59 2.75 -14.67
C GLU A 264 17.43 2.40 -13.18
N ARG A 265 16.73 3.26 -12.41
CA ARG A 265 16.40 3.05 -11.01
C ARG A 265 14.88 2.88 -10.89
N PHE A 266 14.43 1.86 -10.20
CA PHE A 266 13.01 1.54 -10.03
C PHE A 266 12.58 1.69 -8.58
N GLU A 267 11.54 2.46 -8.34
CA GLU A 267 11.05 2.79 -7.00
C GLU A 267 10.53 1.57 -6.24
N ILE A 268 10.11 0.50 -6.95
CA ILE A 268 9.67 -0.75 -6.31
C ILE A 268 10.79 -1.42 -5.51
N ALA A 269 12.06 -1.19 -5.87
CA ALA A 269 13.23 -1.68 -5.11
C ALA A 269 13.36 -1.06 -3.71
N PHE A 270 12.65 0.05 -3.46
CA PHE A 270 12.61 0.75 -2.17
C PHE A 270 11.28 0.56 -1.44
N ASN A 271 10.50 -0.42 -1.87
CA ASN A 271 9.24 -0.77 -1.20
C ASN A 271 9.51 -1.53 0.10
N SER A 272 8.62 -1.38 1.07
CA SER A 272 8.72 -1.98 2.40
C SER A 272 7.43 -2.71 2.73
N TYR A 273 7.53 -3.69 3.64
CA TYR A 273 6.38 -4.51 4.04
C TYR A 273 6.14 -4.34 5.54
N LYS A 274 4.90 -4.09 5.92
CA LYS A 274 4.54 -3.89 7.32
C LYS A 274 4.55 -5.22 8.08
N PRO A 275 5.31 -5.34 9.18
CA PRO A 275 5.21 -6.46 10.12
C PRO A 275 4.02 -6.31 11.09
N PHE A 276 3.51 -5.06 11.24
CA PHE A 276 2.41 -4.72 12.13
C PHE A 276 1.26 -4.10 11.33
N ALA A 277 0.02 -4.49 11.65
CA ALA A 277 -1.18 -4.13 10.90
C ALA A 277 -1.73 -2.74 11.28
N CYS A 278 -0.88 -1.70 11.23
CA CYS A 278 -1.23 -0.34 11.65
C CYS A 278 -0.38 0.72 10.92
N GLY A 279 -0.52 1.99 11.33
CA GLY A 279 0.27 3.08 10.77
C GLY A 279 1.79 2.89 11.00
N VAL A 280 2.59 3.09 9.95
CA VAL A 280 4.06 2.85 10.02
C VAL A 280 4.76 3.71 11.06
N VAL A 281 4.24 4.89 11.37
CA VAL A 281 4.84 5.83 12.33
C VAL A 281 4.94 5.27 13.75
N ILE A 282 4.17 4.22 14.10
CA ILE A 282 4.23 3.57 15.42
C ILE A 282 4.96 2.24 15.43
N HIS A 283 5.44 1.77 14.28
CA HIS A 283 6.19 0.52 14.20
C HIS A 283 7.43 0.51 15.11
N PRO A 284 8.24 1.59 15.21
CA PRO A 284 9.37 1.61 16.13
C PRO A 284 8.96 1.43 17.60
N CYS A 285 7.81 1.98 18.01
CA CYS A 285 7.30 1.83 19.37
C CYS A 285 6.90 0.37 19.66
N ILE A 286 6.21 -0.26 18.70
CA ILE A 286 5.80 -1.68 18.82
C ILE A 286 7.03 -2.58 18.84
N ASP A 287 7.95 -2.37 17.92
CA ASP A 287 9.19 -3.15 17.79
C ASP A 287 10.02 -3.08 19.08
N GLY A 288 10.18 -1.88 19.65
CA GLY A 288 10.86 -1.71 20.94
C GLY A 288 10.17 -2.46 22.09
N CYS A 289 8.85 -2.40 22.16
CA CYS A 289 8.06 -3.16 23.13
C CYS A 289 8.24 -4.67 22.95
N VAL A 290 8.20 -5.18 21.73
CA VAL A 290 8.40 -6.60 21.40
C VAL A 290 9.82 -7.04 21.73
N GLN A 291 10.84 -6.24 21.42
CA GLN A 291 12.24 -6.53 21.74
C GLN A 291 12.44 -6.67 23.25
N LEU A 292 12.00 -5.67 24.04
CA LEU A 292 12.14 -5.72 25.50
C LEU A 292 11.35 -6.89 26.11
N ARG A 293 10.13 -7.14 25.62
CA ARG A 293 9.34 -8.31 26.02
C ARG A 293 10.10 -9.61 25.82
N ASN A 294 10.62 -9.84 24.62
CA ASN A 294 11.29 -11.10 24.27
C ASN A 294 12.63 -11.25 24.99
N GLN A 295 13.41 -10.17 25.09
CA GLN A 295 14.73 -10.15 25.71
C GLN A 295 14.67 -10.43 27.23
N HIS A 296 13.59 -9.95 27.87
CA HIS A 296 13.42 -10.04 29.32
C HIS A 296 12.27 -10.96 29.76
N SER A 297 11.61 -11.66 28.81
CA SER A 297 10.47 -12.55 29.05
C SER A 297 9.33 -11.88 29.84
N LEU A 298 9.02 -10.62 29.51
CA LEU A 298 8.05 -9.81 30.25
C LEU A 298 6.62 -10.30 30.01
N ARG A 299 5.83 -10.22 31.07
CA ARG A 299 4.38 -10.40 31.06
C ARG A 299 3.70 -9.06 31.37
N SER A 300 2.43 -8.91 30.99
CA SER A 300 1.66 -7.68 31.26
C SER A 300 1.64 -7.28 32.74
N ASP A 301 1.61 -8.27 33.65
CA ASP A 301 1.57 -8.04 35.09
C ASP A 301 2.90 -7.54 35.66
N ASP A 302 4.01 -7.77 34.97
CA ASP A 302 5.33 -7.30 35.37
C ASP A 302 5.51 -5.78 35.11
N ILE A 303 4.62 -5.16 34.31
CA ILE A 303 4.76 -3.80 33.84
C ILE A 303 4.09 -2.81 34.80
N ASP A 304 4.84 -1.84 35.31
CA ASP A 304 4.33 -0.68 36.03
C ASP A 304 3.97 0.43 35.02
N ARG A 305 4.90 0.74 34.10
CA ARG A 305 4.73 1.83 33.14
C ARG A 305 5.55 1.61 31.88
N VAL A 306 5.00 2.02 30.75
CA VAL A 306 5.71 2.12 29.45
C VAL A 306 5.81 3.60 29.09
N GLU A 307 7.00 4.08 28.81
CA GLU A 307 7.28 5.46 28.39
C GLU A 307 7.86 5.43 26.97
N LEU A 308 7.26 6.23 26.10
CA LEU A 308 7.64 6.36 24.69
C LEU A 308 8.02 7.82 24.43
N LYS A 309 9.23 8.08 23.89
CA LYS A 309 9.52 9.37 23.26
C LYS A 309 9.42 9.19 21.76
N VAL A 310 8.66 10.04 21.12
CA VAL A 310 8.22 9.84 19.75
C VAL A 310 8.23 11.15 18.95
N HIS A 311 8.36 11.03 17.64
CA HIS A 311 8.16 12.15 16.72
C HIS A 311 6.73 12.72 16.84
N PRO A 312 6.52 14.04 16.61
CA PRO A 312 5.18 14.67 16.68
C PRO A 312 4.11 13.96 15.87
N LEU A 313 4.42 13.46 14.66
CA LEU A 313 3.49 12.73 13.78
C LEU A 313 2.87 11.49 14.44
N VAL A 314 3.56 10.86 15.38
CA VAL A 314 3.02 9.67 16.08
C VAL A 314 1.74 10.04 16.82
N LEU A 315 1.73 11.13 17.57
CA LEU A 315 0.52 11.54 18.32
C LEU A 315 -0.52 12.22 17.42
N GLU A 316 -0.09 12.88 16.35
CA GLU A 316 -0.99 13.47 15.36
C GLU A 316 -1.83 12.38 14.66
N LEU A 317 -1.17 11.30 14.19
CA LEU A 317 -1.81 10.26 13.39
C LEU A 317 -2.40 9.11 14.23
N THR A 318 -1.79 8.82 15.41
CA THR A 318 -2.10 7.59 16.18
C THR A 318 -2.28 7.85 17.67
N GLY A 319 -2.60 9.07 18.05
CA GLY A 319 -2.76 9.49 19.45
C GLY A 319 -4.09 9.07 20.10
N LYS A 320 -4.90 8.19 19.49
CA LYS A 320 -6.18 7.75 20.03
C LYS A 320 -6.00 6.93 21.30
N ARG A 321 -6.37 7.50 22.47
CA ARG A 321 -6.12 6.87 23.78
C ARG A 321 -7.05 5.70 24.10
N SER A 322 -8.31 5.81 23.70
CA SER A 322 -9.38 4.87 24.08
C SER A 322 -10.10 4.33 22.85
N PRO A 323 -9.41 3.52 22.00
CA PRO A 323 -10.09 2.87 20.88
C PRO A 323 -11.13 1.87 21.38
N THR A 324 -12.27 1.78 20.68
CA THR A 324 -13.41 0.91 21.00
C THR A 324 -13.60 -0.20 19.98
N ILE A 325 -13.07 -0.05 18.78
CA ILE A 325 -13.11 -1.01 17.68
C ILE A 325 -11.72 -1.19 17.07
N GLY A 326 -11.52 -2.26 16.31
CA GLY A 326 -10.25 -2.62 15.71
C GLY A 326 -9.66 -1.54 14.80
N LEU A 327 -10.47 -0.95 13.93
CA LEU A 327 -10.03 0.16 13.07
C LEU A 327 -9.48 1.35 13.86
N GLU A 328 -10.07 1.67 14.99
CA GLU A 328 -9.56 2.72 15.88
C GLU A 328 -8.27 2.30 16.59
N GLY A 329 -8.14 1.00 16.92
CA GLY A 329 -6.96 0.40 17.53
C GLY A 329 -5.71 0.60 16.68
N LYS A 330 -5.82 0.53 15.34
CA LYS A 330 -4.73 0.76 14.39
C LYS A 330 -4.18 2.20 14.39
N PHE A 331 -4.94 3.14 14.94
CA PHE A 331 -4.57 4.54 15.15
C PHE A 331 -4.34 4.88 16.64
N SER A 332 -3.94 3.86 17.43
CA SER A 332 -3.62 4.00 18.85
C SER A 332 -2.25 3.42 19.16
N VAL A 333 -1.25 4.28 19.31
CA VAL A 333 0.08 3.88 19.77
C VAL A 333 0.02 3.15 21.13
N TYR A 334 -0.93 3.53 21.97
CA TYR A 334 -1.15 2.95 23.31
C TYR A 334 -1.61 1.49 23.22
N HIS A 335 -2.60 1.22 22.35
CA HIS A 335 -3.09 -0.15 22.12
C HIS A 335 -2.04 -1.00 21.42
N ALA A 336 -1.39 -0.47 20.38
CA ALA A 336 -0.40 -1.19 19.59
C ALA A 336 0.81 -1.64 20.44
N CYS A 337 1.32 -0.77 21.34
CA CYS A 337 2.38 -1.15 22.27
C CYS A 337 1.92 -2.16 23.30
N ALA A 338 0.69 -2.03 23.83
CA ALA A 338 0.12 -3.03 24.74
C ALA A 338 -0.01 -4.40 24.07
N ALA A 339 -0.46 -4.45 22.80
CA ALA A 339 -0.52 -5.68 22.01
C ALA A 339 0.87 -6.27 21.79
N GLY A 340 1.86 -5.47 21.41
CA GLY A 340 3.26 -5.88 21.27
C GLY A 340 3.84 -6.52 22.55
N ILE A 341 3.48 -6.01 23.72
CA ILE A 341 3.91 -6.58 25.01
C ILE A 341 3.16 -7.90 25.30
N VAL A 342 1.83 -7.93 25.14
CA VAL A 342 1.03 -9.10 25.53
C VAL A 342 1.28 -10.28 24.58
N PHE A 343 1.27 -10.03 23.27
CA PHE A 343 1.33 -11.09 22.25
C PHE A 343 2.74 -11.29 21.66
N GLY A 344 3.61 -10.29 21.75
CA GLY A 344 4.87 -10.27 20.99
C GLY A 344 4.64 -10.01 19.49
N ALA A 345 3.44 -9.54 19.14
CA ALA A 345 2.96 -9.28 17.78
C ALA A 345 1.93 -8.15 17.80
N ALA A 346 1.70 -7.54 16.64
CA ALA A 346 0.61 -6.60 16.39
C ALA A 346 0.14 -6.76 14.93
N GLY A 347 -0.23 -7.97 14.56
CA GLY A 347 -0.87 -8.32 13.29
C GLY A 347 -2.37 -8.01 13.32
N GLU A 348 -3.10 -8.49 12.32
CA GLU A 348 -4.54 -8.19 12.20
C GLU A 348 -5.37 -8.73 13.38
N SER A 349 -5.04 -9.93 13.87
CA SER A 349 -5.74 -10.55 15.01
C SER A 349 -5.70 -9.68 16.26
N GLU A 350 -4.58 -8.98 16.50
CA GLU A 350 -4.37 -8.13 17.68
C GLU A 350 -5.15 -6.81 17.60
N PHE A 351 -5.66 -6.46 16.43
CA PHE A 351 -6.54 -5.30 16.20
C PHE A 351 -8.01 -5.69 15.97
N SER A 352 -8.42 -6.91 16.30
CA SER A 352 -9.86 -7.25 16.28
C SER A 352 -10.63 -6.51 17.39
N ASP A 353 -11.93 -6.25 17.16
CA ASP A 353 -12.77 -5.55 18.13
C ASP A 353 -12.74 -6.23 19.51
N ALA A 354 -12.76 -7.56 19.52
CA ALA A 354 -12.71 -8.36 20.76
C ALA A 354 -11.40 -8.14 21.53
N ILE A 355 -10.27 -8.05 20.82
CA ILE A 355 -8.95 -7.84 21.43
C ILE A 355 -8.79 -6.38 21.90
N VAL A 356 -9.27 -5.41 21.14
CA VAL A 356 -9.24 -4.00 21.54
C VAL A 356 -10.02 -3.75 22.82
N ALA A 357 -11.13 -4.48 23.01
CA ALA A 357 -11.97 -4.39 24.20
C ALA A 357 -11.53 -5.28 25.37
N ARG A 358 -10.47 -6.11 25.22
CA ARG A 358 -10.03 -7.07 26.22
C ARG A 358 -9.51 -6.36 27.48
N PRO A 359 -10.01 -6.69 28.71
CA PRO A 359 -9.76 -5.92 29.93
C PRO A 359 -8.28 -5.79 30.30
N ASP A 360 -7.47 -6.84 30.12
CA ASP A 360 -6.04 -6.82 30.42
C ASP A 360 -5.26 -5.88 29.47
N LEU A 361 -5.65 -5.84 28.18
CA LEU A 361 -5.07 -4.87 27.22
C LEU A 361 -5.50 -3.44 27.53
N VAL A 362 -6.77 -3.23 27.91
CA VAL A 362 -7.25 -1.92 28.34
C VAL A 362 -6.43 -1.43 29.55
N ALA A 363 -6.26 -2.27 30.56
CA ALA A 363 -5.47 -1.94 31.74
C ALA A 363 -3.99 -1.68 31.45
N LEU A 364 -3.38 -2.44 30.52
CA LEU A 364 -1.99 -2.19 30.10
C LEU A 364 -1.87 -0.92 29.26
N ARG A 365 -2.80 -0.68 28.34
CA ARG A 365 -2.86 0.52 27.50
C ARG A 365 -2.88 1.81 28.32
N GLU A 366 -3.56 1.84 29.46
CA GLU A 366 -3.60 2.98 30.38
C GLU A 366 -2.23 3.28 31.01
N ARG A 367 -1.33 2.29 31.08
CA ARG A 367 0.04 2.43 31.57
C ARG A 367 1.05 2.83 30.48
N VAL A 368 0.62 2.93 29.21
CA VAL A 368 1.46 3.42 28.12
C VAL A 368 1.36 4.93 28.03
N HIS A 369 2.49 5.61 28.05
CA HIS A 369 2.60 7.07 27.97
C HIS A 369 3.52 7.45 26.84
N ALA A 370 3.02 8.22 25.89
CA ALA A 370 3.80 8.76 24.78
C ALA A 370 4.01 10.27 24.98
N VAL A 371 5.23 10.72 24.80
CA VAL A 371 5.67 12.10 24.89
C VAL A 371 6.36 12.49 23.60
N VAL A 372 5.98 13.64 23.05
CA VAL A 372 6.62 14.18 21.85
C VAL A 372 8.02 14.67 22.19
N ASP A 373 8.99 14.21 21.39
CA ASP A 373 10.36 14.72 21.38
C ASP A 373 10.76 15.03 19.93
N PRO A 374 10.89 16.31 19.56
CA PRO A 374 11.23 16.71 18.18
C PRO A 374 12.62 16.27 17.71
N SER A 375 13.48 15.77 18.61
CA SER A 375 14.78 15.20 18.25
C SER A 375 14.72 13.76 17.78
N ILE A 376 13.57 13.08 18.00
CA ILE A 376 13.31 11.72 17.52
C ILE A 376 12.87 11.78 16.05
N GLY A 377 13.46 10.94 15.21
CA GLY A 377 13.08 10.82 13.79
C GLY A 377 11.71 10.17 13.59
N GLU A 378 11.11 10.36 12.41
CA GLU A 378 9.79 9.80 12.06
C GLU A 378 9.77 8.27 12.06
N ASP A 379 10.92 7.62 11.84
CA ASP A 379 11.13 6.17 11.74
C ASP A 379 11.79 5.58 12.99
N SER A 380 11.90 6.34 14.07
CA SER A 380 12.56 5.93 15.32
C SER A 380 11.70 6.14 16.57
N ALA A 381 12.05 5.46 17.65
CA ALA A 381 11.42 5.64 18.96
C ALA A 381 12.39 5.31 20.11
N ASP A 382 12.25 6.04 21.21
CA ASP A 382 12.89 5.71 22.50
C ASP A 382 11.83 5.03 23.39
N VAL A 383 12.06 3.76 23.76
CA VAL A 383 11.11 2.93 24.49
C VAL A 383 11.71 2.54 25.83
N SER A 384 11.04 2.91 26.92
CA SER A 384 11.41 2.54 28.29
C SER A 384 10.26 1.81 28.98
N ILE A 385 10.58 0.70 29.66
CA ILE A 385 9.61 -0.07 30.45
C ILE A 385 10.09 -0.12 31.90
N ARG A 386 9.28 0.39 32.81
CA ARG A 386 9.47 0.23 34.24
C ARG A 386 8.66 -0.97 34.72
N CYS A 387 9.33 -1.89 35.40
CA CYS A 387 8.71 -3.09 35.95
C CYS A 387 8.27 -2.90 37.41
N GLN A 388 7.31 -3.71 37.87
CA GLN A 388 6.81 -3.72 39.25
C GLN A 388 7.88 -4.06 40.27
N ASP A 389 8.91 -4.84 39.88
CA ASP A 389 10.06 -5.20 40.71
C ASP A 389 11.13 -4.10 40.78
N GLY A 390 10.90 -2.94 40.15
CA GLY A 390 11.80 -1.78 40.16
C GLY A 390 12.83 -1.76 39.02
N ARG A 391 12.94 -2.81 38.19
CA ARG A 391 13.81 -2.77 37.00
C ARG A 391 13.32 -1.71 36.02
N SER A 392 14.28 -1.01 35.41
CA SER A 392 14.03 -0.11 34.25
C SER A 392 14.75 -0.67 33.05
N LEU A 393 14.01 -0.95 32.01
CA LEU A 393 14.49 -1.50 30.74
C LEU A 393 14.36 -0.44 29.65
N HIS A 394 15.30 -0.41 28.71
CA HIS A 394 15.35 0.63 27.70
C HIS A 394 15.86 0.09 26.37
N VAL A 395 15.29 0.58 25.27
CA VAL A 395 15.80 0.40 23.91
C VAL A 395 15.50 1.63 23.07
N PHE A 396 16.49 2.06 22.32
CA PHE A 396 16.30 3.00 21.22
C PHE A 396 16.19 2.23 19.91
N VAL A 397 15.06 2.37 19.23
CA VAL A 397 14.82 1.77 17.91
C VAL A 397 15.10 2.83 16.88
N GLU A 398 16.24 2.74 16.22
CA GLU A 398 16.63 3.64 15.14
C GLU A 398 15.81 3.35 13.87
N HIS A 399 15.66 2.07 13.55
CA HIS A 399 14.86 1.60 12.42
C HIS A 399 14.04 0.38 12.84
N ALA A 400 12.73 0.44 12.68
CA ALA A 400 11.84 -0.67 12.97
C ALA A 400 12.04 -1.83 11.98
N VAL A 401 11.73 -3.06 12.41
CA VAL A 401 11.59 -4.19 11.48
C VAL A 401 10.56 -3.86 10.39
N GLY A 402 10.84 -4.26 9.17
CA GLY A 402 10.05 -3.91 7.98
C GLY A 402 10.46 -2.60 7.29
N SER A 403 11.44 -1.85 7.83
CA SER A 403 12.08 -0.72 7.14
C SER A 403 13.07 -1.20 6.09
N LEU A 404 13.60 -0.27 5.26
CA LEU A 404 14.65 -0.59 4.29
C LEU A 404 15.96 -1.04 4.95
N GLN A 405 16.26 -0.51 6.13
CA GLN A 405 17.47 -0.85 6.91
C GLN A 405 17.32 -2.18 7.66
N ARG A 406 16.08 -2.57 7.98
CA ARG A 406 15.75 -3.84 8.65
C ARG A 406 14.58 -4.52 7.94
N PRO A 407 14.76 -4.96 6.68
CA PRO A 407 13.67 -5.51 5.87
C PRO A 407 13.14 -6.82 6.47
N MET A 408 11.87 -7.10 6.25
CA MET A 408 11.31 -8.44 6.51
C MET A 408 12.00 -9.47 5.63
N SER A 409 12.33 -10.64 6.17
CA SER A 409 12.79 -11.78 5.40
C SER A 409 11.65 -12.35 4.53
N ASP A 410 11.98 -13.23 3.58
CA ASP A 410 10.95 -13.93 2.80
C ASP A 410 10.12 -14.85 3.69
N GLU A 411 10.74 -15.47 4.70
CA GLU A 411 10.05 -16.27 5.71
C GLU A 411 9.06 -15.43 6.55
N ASP A 412 9.44 -14.21 6.96
CA ASP A 412 8.53 -13.31 7.67
C ASP A 412 7.34 -12.91 6.80
N LEU A 413 7.58 -12.69 5.51
CA LEU A 413 6.53 -12.33 4.56
C LEU A 413 5.57 -13.52 4.31
N CYS A 414 6.10 -14.74 4.17
CA CYS A 414 5.28 -15.97 4.08
C CYS A 414 4.48 -16.20 5.38
N ARG A 415 5.09 -16.01 6.55
CA ARG A 415 4.39 -16.11 7.84
C ARG A 415 3.24 -15.09 7.94
N LYS A 416 3.47 -13.86 7.51
CA LYS A 416 2.43 -12.84 7.40
C LYS A 416 1.31 -13.28 6.46
N PHE A 417 1.68 -13.82 5.29
CA PHE A 417 0.74 -14.32 4.29
C PHE A 417 -0.16 -15.42 4.88
N HIS A 418 0.42 -16.42 5.54
CA HIS A 418 -0.33 -17.47 6.24
C HIS A 418 -1.28 -16.89 7.29
N GLY A 419 -0.80 -15.94 8.11
CA GLY A 419 -1.63 -15.28 9.12
C GLY A 419 -2.88 -14.59 8.54
N LEU A 420 -2.80 -14.11 7.30
CA LEU A 420 -3.91 -13.46 6.60
C LEU A 420 -4.79 -14.45 5.82
N VAL A 421 -4.20 -15.44 5.17
CA VAL A 421 -4.88 -16.30 4.19
C VAL A 421 -5.45 -17.58 4.82
N ASP A 422 -4.75 -18.20 5.77
CA ASP A 422 -5.19 -19.45 6.41
C ASP A 422 -6.60 -19.36 7.02
N PRO A 423 -6.97 -18.26 7.72
CA PRO A 423 -8.33 -18.10 8.26
C PRO A 423 -9.42 -18.02 7.20
N ILE A 424 -9.08 -17.68 5.97
CA ILE A 424 -10.03 -17.47 4.85
C ILE A 424 -10.12 -18.70 3.96
N LEU A 425 -8.96 -19.25 3.54
CA LEU A 425 -8.87 -20.32 2.53
C LEU A 425 -8.26 -21.62 3.03
N GLY A 426 -7.66 -21.63 4.23
CA GLY A 426 -6.93 -22.77 4.78
C GLY A 426 -5.48 -22.85 4.32
N ALA A 427 -4.62 -23.46 5.17
CA ALA A 427 -3.17 -23.47 4.98
C ALA A 427 -2.69 -24.14 3.67
N ALA A 428 -3.35 -25.21 3.22
CA ALA A 428 -2.96 -25.88 1.98
C ALA A 428 -3.17 -25.01 0.73
N ARG A 429 -4.21 -24.18 0.72
CA ARG A 429 -4.44 -23.22 -0.37
C ARG A 429 -3.51 -22.03 -0.27
N ALA A 430 -3.21 -21.57 0.96
CA ALA A 430 -2.24 -20.51 1.17
C ALA A 430 -0.88 -20.89 0.58
N GLU A 431 -0.38 -22.11 0.86
CA GLU A 431 0.87 -22.62 0.30
C GLU A 431 0.82 -22.66 -1.24
N SER A 432 -0.25 -23.21 -1.82
CA SER A 432 -0.41 -23.25 -3.28
C SER A 432 -0.41 -21.85 -3.91
N ILE A 433 -0.98 -20.84 -3.25
CA ILE A 433 -0.98 -19.46 -3.75
C ILE A 433 0.43 -18.86 -3.67
N ILE A 434 1.20 -19.15 -2.61
CA ILE A 434 2.61 -18.73 -2.49
C ILE A 434 3.41 -19.31 -3.68
N GLU A 435 3.30 -20.63 -3.93
CA GLU A 435 3.96 -21.29 -5.06
C GLU A 435 3.60 -20.64 -6.41
N HIS A 436 2.33 -20.29 -6.63
CA HIS A 436 1.89 -19.60 -7.84
C HIS A 436 2.46 -18.16 -7.94
N CYS A 437 2.60 -17.44 -6.83
CA CYS A 437 3.21 -16.11 -6.81
C CYS A 437 4.72 -16.18 -7.12
N GLU A 438 5.42 -17.18 -6.57
CA GLU A 438 6.84 -17.42 -6.84
C GLU A 438 7.10 -17.82 -8.29
N ALA A 439 6.24 -18.69 -8.85
CA ALA A 439 6.32 -19.14 -10.24
C ALA A 439 5.80 -18.11 -11.26
N LEU A 440 5.24 -16.97 -10.80
CA LEU A 440 4.54 -16.01 -11.65
C LEU A 440 5.34 -15.54 -12.87
N PRO A 441 6.67 -15.22 -12.78
CA PRO A 441 7.41 -14.77 -13.97
C PRO A 441 7.42 -15.75 -15.13
N GLY A 442 7.29 -17.06 -14.86
CA GLY A 442 7.24 -18.13 -15.86
C GLY A 442 5.82 -18.58 -16.24
N ALA A 443 4.78 -18.08 -15.57
CA ALA A 443 3.41 -18.53 -15.80
C ALA A 443 2.88 -18.10 -17.18
N ALA A 444 2.22 -19.02 -17.88
CA ALA A 444 1.65 -18.78 -19.21
C ALA A 444 0.45 -17.80 -19.16
N ASP A 445 -0.27 -17.79 -18.04
CA ASP A 445 -1.36 -16.88 -17.71
C ASP A 445 -1.51 -16.78 -16.18
N VAL A 446 -2.48 -16.00 -15.70
CA VAL A 446 -2.73 -15.79 -14.27
C VAL A 446 -3.92 -16.61 -13.73
N HIS A 447 -4.55 -17.44 -14.56
CA HIS A 447 -5.80 -18.12 -14.20
C HIS A 447 -5.62 -19.17 -13.09
N SER A 448 -4.50 -19.89 -13.06
CA SER A 448 -4.22 -20.86 -11.98
C SER A 448 -4.11 -20.16 -10.63
N LEU A 449 -3.43 -19.04 -10.58
CA LEU A 449 -3.31 -18.20 -9.37
C LEU A 449 -4.69 -17.68 -8.92
N THR A 450 -5.45 -17.05 -9.84
CA THR A 450 -6.75 -16.48 -9.48
C THR A 450 -7.78 -17.54 -9.10
N ALA A 451 -7.69 -18.76 -9.70
CA ALA A 451 -8.51 -19.90 -9.29
C ALA A 451 -8.16 -20.40 -7.89
N ALA A 452 -6.86 -20.49 -7.54
CA ALA A 452 -6.41 -20.87 -6.20
C ALA A 452 -6.81 -19.80 -5.16
N ALA A 453 -6.80 -18.53 -5.53
CA ALA A 453 -7.08 -17.40 -4.64
C ALA A 453 -8.59 -17.07 -4.48
N ARG A 454 -9.49 -17.74 -5.19
CA ARG A 454 -10.94 -17.60 -4.96
C ARG A 454 -11.40 -18.34 -3.71
N GLY A 455 -12.47 -17.86 -3.06
CA GLY A 455 -13.09 -18.48 -1.89
C GLY A 455 -13.89 -19.77 -2.19
#